data_af5da6546163f42f1d4debf16f792445
#
_entry.id   af5da6546163f42f1d4debf16f792445
#
_cell.length_a   1.000
_cell.length_b   1.000
_cell.length_c   1.000
_cell.angle_alpha   90.00
_cell.angle_beta   90.00
_cell.angle_gamma   90.00
#
_symmetry.space_group_name_H-M   'P 1'
#
loop_
_entity.id
_entity.type
_entity.pdbx_description
1 polymer ?
#
loop_
_entity_poly.entity_id
_entity_poly.type
_entity_poly.pdbx_seq_one_letter_code
_entity_poly.pdbx_strand_id
1 'polypeptide(L)'
;MTNLDKPSLIIRCFKDLQDYTTSFEAMKQFNCTFWDIEDLALKNGILPMRYKRNQHTLSTHDQYSLFQSHVAIVGCGGLGGLVAEMLTRLGVGSLTLIDGDTFEEHNLNRQNFSSIATLGRYKTDVVQASLENINPALKAFSYPLFLSLPTHENLLHAANVIVDALDNPSLKSTLAQWAKEHQKSFVHGAIAGYYTQCAT
;
A
#
# COMPACT_ATOMS: atom_id res chain seq x y z
N MET A 1 5.39 -42.07 -3.46
CA MET A 1 5.15 -40.72 -2.88
C MET A 1 5.31 -39.74 -4.01
N THR A 2 4.22 -39.15 -4.49
CA THR A 2 4.26 -38.14 -5.55
C THR A 2 5.04 -36.94 -5.05
N ASN A 3 6.15 -36.61 -5.73
CA ASN A 3 6.91 -35.39 -5.49
C ASN A 3 5.98 -34.19 -5.84
N LEU A 4 5.26 -33.70 -4.84
CA LEU A 4 4.48 -32.46 -4.98
C LEU A 4 5.47 -31.30 -5.06
N ASP A 5 5.27 -30.42 -6.02
CA ASP A 5 6.03 -29.18 -6.13
C ASP A 5 5.74 -28.25 -4.92
N LYS A 6 6.67 -27.33 -4.67
CA LYS A 6 6.57 -26.37 -3.55
C LYS A 6 5.22 -25.64 -3.48
N PRO A 7 4.64 -25.10 -4.58
CA PRO A 7 3.32 -24.50 -4.60
C PRO A 7 2.21 -25.42 -4.11
N SER A 8 2.15 -26.65 -4.59
CA SER A 8 1.14 -27.64 -4.18
C SER A 8 1.22 -28.00 -2.69
N LEU A 9 2.42 -28.00 -2.11
CA LEU A 9 2.60 -28.22 -0.68
C LEU A 9 2.09 -27.03 0.16
N ILE A 10 2.39 -25.82 -0.26
CA ILE A 10 1.90 -24.59 0.39
C ILE A 10 0.36 -24.54 0.35
N ILE A 11 -0.26 -24.80 -0.82
CA ILE A 11 -1.71 -24.82 -0.97
C ILE A 11 -2.37 -25.85 -0.03
N ARG A 12 -1.76 -27.01 0.17
CA ARG A 12 -2.26 -28.02 1.11
C ARG A 12 -2.28 -27.55 2.57
N CYS A 13 -1.36 -26.66 2.96
CA CYS A 13 -1.35 -26.06 4.30
C CYS A 13 -2.52 -25.10 4.52
N PHE A 14 -3.14 -24.57 3.44
CA PHE A 14 -4.18 -23.55 3.49
C PHE A 14 -5.60 -24.05 3.22
N LYS A 15 -5.86 -25.38 3.38
CA LYS A 15 -7.11 -26.03 2.90
C LYS A 15 -8.42 -25.34 3.30
N ASP A 16 -8.47 -24.57 4.39
CA ASP A 16 -9.72 -23.96 4.85
C ASP A 16 -9.64 -22.50 5.26
N LEU A 17 -8.50 -21.95 5.73
CA LEU A 17 -8.39 -20.57 6.19
C LEU A 17 -6.93 -20.13 6.24
N GLN A 18 -6.57 -19.16 5.42
CA GLN A 18 -5.25 -18.55 5.51
C GLN A 18 -5.22 -17.50 6.62
N ASP A 19 -4.87 -17.91 7.83
CA ASP A 19 -4.57 -16.98 8.92
C ASP A 19 -3.08 -16.61 8.98
N TYR A 20 -2.74 -15.67 9.87
CA TYR A 20 -1.37 -15.20 10.03
C TYR A 20 -0.42 -16.33 10.48
N THR A 21 -0.85 -17.15 11.42
CA THR A 21 0.00 -18.22 12.01
C THR A 21 0.37 -19.25 10.96
N THR A 22 -0.62 -19.73 10.20
CA THR A 22 -0.42 -20.68 9.09
C THR A 22 0.50 -20.10 8.02
N SER A 23 0.31 -18.83 7.67
CA SER A 23 1.15 -18.11 6.69
C SER A 23 2.59 -17.98 7.18
N PHE A 24 2.78 -17.66 8.47
CA PHE A 24 4.11 -17.51 9.08
C PHE A 24 4.87 -18.85 9.16
N GLU A 25 4.19 -19.93 9.50
CA GLU A 25 4.77 -21.27 9.49
C GLU A 25 5.17 -21.71 8.09
N ALA A 26 4.31 -21.50 7.11
CA ALA A 26 4.60 -21.81 5.71
C ALA A 26 5.78 -20.97 5.18
N MET A 27 5.86 -19.69 5.51
CA MET A 27 6.99 -18.83 5.15
C MET A 27 8.31 -19.42 5.65
N LYS A 28 8.37 -19.85 6.91
CA LYS A 28 9.55 -20.48 7.50
C LYS A 28 9.89 -21.84 6.86
N GLN A 29 8.87 -22.68 6.70
CA GLN A 29 9.05 -24.06 6.18
C GLN A 29 9.52 -24.06 4.73
N PHE A 30 8.99 -23.15 3.90
CA PHE A 30 9.25 -23.12 2.45
C PHE A 30 10.25 -22.05 2.02
N ASN A 31 10.81 -21.26 2.95
CA ASN A 31 11.74 -20.17 2.69
C ASN A 31 11.22 -19.24 1.58
N CYS A 32 10.09 -18.60 1.84
CA CYS A 32 9.42 -17.64 0.95
C CYS A 32 8.88 -16.46 1.76
N THR A 33 8.43 -15.42 1.09
CA THR A 33 7.88 -14.21 1.73
C THR A 33 6.38 -14.35 2.01
N PHE A 34 5.82 -13.49 2.87
CA PHE A 34 4.37 -13.39 3.03
C PHE A 34 3.67 -13.03 1.72
N TRP A 35 4.30 -12.20 0.91
CA TRP A 35 3.78 -11.83 -0.40
C TRP A 35 3.64 -13.06 -1.32
N ASP A 36 4.67 -13.92 -1.38
CA ASP A 36 4.65 -15.14 -2.21
C ASP A 36 3.54 -16.10 -1.78
N ILE A 37 3.31 -16.21 -0.47
CA ILE A 37 2.25 -17.05 0.09
C ILE A 37 0.88 -16.51 -0.25
N GLU A 38 0.68 -15.20 -0.11
CA GLU A 38 -0.59 -14.55 -0.40
C GLU A 38 -0.91 -14.57 -1.89
N ASP A 39 0.08 -14.31 -2.76
CA ASP A 39 -0.06 -14.44 -4.21
C ASP A 39 -0.55 -15.84 -4.59
N LEU A 40 0.10 -16.87 -4.04
CA LEU A 40 -0.26 -18.25 -4.32
C LEU A 40 -1.66 -18.60 -3.80
N ALA A 41 -2.01 -18.15 -2.60
CA ALA A 41 -3.32 -18.40 -2.01
C ALA A 41 -4.44 -17.76 -2.84
N LEU A 42 -4.34 -16.47 -3.12
CA LEU A 42 -5.34 -15.73 -3.89
C LEU A 42 -5.48 -16.26 -5.31
N LYS A 43 -4.38 -16.61 -5.98
CA LYS A 43 -4.36 -17.29 -7.27
C LYS A 43 -5.18 -18.59 -7.30
N ASN A 44 -5.22 -19.31 -6.18
CA ASN A 44 -5.92 -20.57 -6.05
C ASN A 44 -7.30 -20.43 -5.39
N GLY A 45 -7.84 -19.22 -5.32
CA GLY A 45 -9.16 -18.95 -4.77
C GLY A 45 -9.24 -19.02 -3.25
N ILE A 46 -8.09 -19.06 -2.55
CA ILE A 46 -8.00 -19.08 -1.08
C ILE A 46 -7.87 -17.64 -0.58
N LEU A 47 -8.85 -17.18 0.18
CA LEU A 47 -8.88 -15.81 0.69
C LEU A 47 -8.20 -15.73 2.07
N PRO A 48 -7.18 -14.87 2.24
CA PRO A 48 -6.64 -14.55 3.56
C PRO A 48 -7.71 -14.06 4.53
N MET A 49 -7.68 -14.53 5.78
CA MET A 49 -8.68 -14.23 6.80
C MET A 49 -8.88 -12.72 7.01
N ARG A 50 -7.82 -11.92 6.85
CA ARG A 50 -7.87 -10.46 6.98
C ARG A 50 -8.84 -9.80 6.01
N TYR A 51 -9.15 -10.43 4.87
CA TYR A 51 -10.07 -9.93 3.85
C TYR A 51 -11.47 -10.55 3.90
N LYS A 52 -11.75 -11.39 4.89
CA LYS A 52 -13.05 -12.10 4.98
C LYS A 52 -14.24 -11.15 4.92
N ARG A 53 -14.12 -9.96 5.48
CA ARG A 53 -15.21 -8.96 5.48
C ARG A 53 -15.38 -8.25 4.14
N ASN A 54 -14.39 -8.31 3.25
CA ASN A 54 -14.46 -7.74 1.91
C ASN A 54 -15.37 -8.57 0.99
N GLN A 55 -15.58 -9.86 1.27
CA GLN A 55 -16.29 -10.81 0.40
C GLN A 55 -17.76 -10.46 0.11
N HIS A 56 -18.35 -9.57 0.89
CA HIS A 56 -19.71 -9.07 0.59
C HIS A 56 -19.73 -8.15 -0.64
N THR A 57 -18.60 -7.59 -1.03
CA THR A 57 -18.46 -6.62 -2.12
C THR A 57 -17.46 -7.07 -3.17
N LEU A 58 -16.35 -7.71 -2.75
CA LEU A 58 -15.26 -8.15 -3.61
C LEU A 58 -15.22 -9.67 -3.68
N SER A 59 -15.19 -10.21 -4.88
CA SER A 59 -14.86 -11.63 -5.07
C SER A 59 -13.39 -11.91 -4.74
N THR A 60 -13.01 -13.18 -4.59
CA THR A 60 -11.60 -13.55 -4.43
C THR A 60 -10.75 -13.14 -5.63
N HIS A 61 -11.33 -13.13 -6.82
CA HIS A 61 -10.68 -12.65 -8.03
C HIS A 61 -10.42 -11.13 -7.97
N ASP A 62 -11.40 -10.34 -7.51
CA ASP A 62 -11.23 -8.90 -7.33
C ASP A 62 -10.18 -8.60 -6.25
N GLN A 63 -10.17 -9.39 -5.16
CA GLN A 63 -9.15 -9.29 -4.12
C GLN A 63 -7.75 -9.61 -4.66
N TYR A 64 -7.63 -10.59 -5.56
CA TYR A 64 -6.37 -10.87 -6.25
C TYR A 64 -5.94 -9.72 -7.15
N SER A 65 -6.86 -9.11 -7.88
CA SER A 65 -6.58 -7.94 -8.73
C SER A 65 -6.08 -6.75 -7.90
N LEU A 66 -6.66 -6.50 -6.72
CA LEU A 66 -6.17 -5.51 -5.77
C LEU A 66 -4.77 -5.85 -5.26
N PHE A 67 -4.55 -7.11 -4.90
CA PHE A 67 -3.25 -7.57 -4.43
C PHE A 67 -2.14 -7.42 -5.49
N GLN A 68 -2.45 -7.55 -6.77
CA GLN A 68 -1.50 -7.31 -7.86
C GLN A 68 -1.32 -5.82 -8.19
N SER A 69 -2.11 -4.94 -7.60
CA SER A 69 -2.05 -3.51 -7.89
C SER A 69 -0.93 -2.81 -7.12
N HIS A 70 -0.39 -1.79 -7.75
CA HIS A 70 0.63 -0.91 -7.17
C HIS A 70 0.12 0.53 -7.18
N VAL A 71 0.12 1.19 -6.04
CA VAL A 71 -0.30 2.59 -5.89
C VAL A 71 0.87 3.43 -5.40
N ALA A 72 1.14 4.55 -6.08
CA ALA A 72 2.08 5.55 -5.60
C ALA A 72 1.31 6.67 -4.89
N ILE A 73 1.72 7.00 -3.67
CA ILE A 73 1.12 8.05 -2.84
C ILE A 73 2.16 9.15 -2.66
N VAL A 74 1.83 10.33 -3.17
CA VAL A 74 2.69 11.51 -3.07
C VAL A 74 2.11 12.45 -2.02
N GLY A 75 2.86 12.58 -0.91
CA GLY A 75 2.41 13.18 0.35
C GLY A 75 1.89 12.13 1.34
N CYS A 76 2.55 11.99 2.49
CA CYS A 76 2.21 11.02 3.54
C CYS A 76 1.72 11.69 4.84
N GLY A 77 1.13 12.89 4.71
CA GLY A 77 0.51 13.63 5.80
C GLY A 77 -0.85 13.06 6.22
N GLY A 78 -1.76 13.93 6.67
CA GLY A 78 -3.08 13.53 7.18
C GLY A 78 -3.92 12.75 6.17
N LEU A 79 -4.01 13.23 4.92
CA LEU A 79 -4.76 12.56 3.86
C LEU A 79 -4.02 11.34 3.32
N GLY A 80 -2.76 11.51 2.87
CA GLY A 80 -2.02 10.42 2.23
C GLY A 80 -1.71 9.27 3.17
N GLY A 81 -1.40 9.55 4.44
CA GLY A 81 -1.24 8.50 5.46
C GLY A 81 -2.52 7.69 5.66
N LEU A 82 -3.68 8.35 5.75
CA LEU A 82 -4.97 7.67 5.87
C LEU A 82 -5.29 6.82 4.64
N VAL A 83 -5.06 7.35 3.43
CA VAL A 83 -5.25 6.60 2.18
C VAL A 83 -4.34 5.37 2.14
N ALA A 84 -3.06 5.52 2.52
CA ALA A 84 -2.12 4.41 2.59
C ALA A 84 -2.61 3.29 3.52
N GLU A 85 -3.11 3.66 4.70
CA GLU A 85 -3.67 2.71 5.66
C GLU A 85 -4.91 1.99 5.08
N MET A 86 -5.86 2.72 4.51
CA MET A 86 -7.07 2.13 3.94
C MET A 86 -6.76 1.17 2.79
N LEU A 87 -5.86 1.53 1.88
CA LEU A 87 -5.43 0.67 0.78
C LEU A 87 -4.72 -0.60 1.28
N THR A 88 -3.90 -0.48 2.31
CA THR A 88 -3.24 -1.62 2.97
C THR A 88 -4.25 -2.59 3.58
N ARG A 89 -5.27 -2.07 4.28
CA ARG A 89 -6.35 -2.88 4.88
C ARG A 89 -7.25 -3.50 3.82
N LEU A 90 -7.46 -2.81 2.70
CA LEU A 90 -8.22 -3.32 1.56
C LEU A 90 -7.48 -4.45 0.83
N GLY A 91 -6.15 -4.50 0.93
CA GLY A 91 -5.32 -5.54 0.35
C GLY A 91 -4.65 -5.18 -0.98
N VAL A 92 -4.37 -3.90 -1.21
CA VAL A 92 -3.45 -3.49 -2.27
C VAL A 92 -2.06 -4.06 -1.95
N GLY A 93 -1.44 -4.73 -2.91
CA GLY A 93 -0.22 -5.49 -2.67
C GLY A 93 1.07 -4.67 -2.69
N SER A 94 1.07 -3.50 -3.32
CA SER A 94 2.27 -2.66 -3.39
C SER A 94 1.95 -1.17 -3.23
N LEU A 95 2.74 -0.47 -2.40
CA LEU A 95 2.66 0.98 -2.21
C LEU A 95 4.04 1.62 -2.36
N THR A 96 4.09 2.71 -3.14
CA THR A 96 5.23 3.65 -3.15
C THR A 96 4.82 4.89 -2.35
N LEU A 97 5.57 5.22 -1.31
CA LEU A 97 5.33 6.33 -0.40
C LEU A 97 6.40 7.40 -0.62
N ILE A 98 6.00 8.60 -1.02
CA ILE A 98 6.92 9.71 -1.34
C ILE A 98 6.54 10.93 -0.51
N ASP A 99 7.42 11.35 0.39
CA ASP A 99 7.27 12.56 1.23
C ASP A 99 8.62 12.92 1.83
N GLY A 100 9.05 14.17 1.69
CA GLY A 100 10.34 14.64 2.22
C GLY A 100 10.31 15.10 3.67
N ASP A 101 9.13 15.19 4.29
CA ASP A 101 8.97 15.71 5.64
C ASP A 101 9.25 14.69 6.74
N THR A 102 9.56 15.22 7.92
CA THR A 102 9.51 14.47 9.19
C THR A 102 8.23 14.79 9.96
N PHE A 103 7.88 13.94 10.93
CA PHE A 103 6.80 14.27 11.86
C PHE A 103 7.23 15.37 12.84
N GLU A 104 6.38 16.37 12.98
CA GLU A 104 6.53 17.48 13.92
C GLU A 104 5.36 17.54 14.90
N GLU A 105 5.52 18.25 16.01
CA GLU A 105 4.52 18.31 17.08
C GLU A 105 3.16 18.81 16.57
N HIS A 106 3.14 19.79 15.67
CA HIS A 106 1.90 20.31 15.08
C HIS A 106 1.16 19.30 14.17
N ASN A 107 1.75 18.15 13.85
CA ASN A 107 1.08 17.07 13.11
C ASN A 107 0.22 16.17 14.01
N LEU A 108 0.50 16.15 15.32
CA LEU A 108 -0.16 15.26 16.28
C LEU A 108 -1.68 15.36 16.30
N ASN A 109 -2.23 16.51 15.93
CA ASN A 109 -3.66 16.75 15.93
C ASN A 109 -4.46 16.11 14.80
N ARG A 110 -3.80 15.66 13.69
CA ARG A 110 -4.50 15.21 12.49
C ARG A 110 -3.82 14.14 11.64
N GLN A 111 -2.57 13.80 11.91
CA GLN A 111 -1.85 12.78 11.14
C GLN A 111 -1.76 11.48 11.94
N ASN A 112 -2.47 10.44 11.50
CA ASN A 112 -2.67 9.19 12.26
C ASN A 112 -1.40 8.47 12.70
N PHE A 113 -0.31 8.62 11.93
CA PHE A 113 0.97 7.97 12.22
C PHE A 113 1.90 8.83 13.07
N SER A 114 1.51 10.08 13.38
CA SER A 114 2.26 10.94 14.28
C SER A 114 2.02 10.55 15.73
N SER A 115 3.05 10.53 16.52
CA SER A 115 3.05 10.30 17.96
C SER A 115 4.29 10.91 18.58
N ILE A 116 4.33 11.06 19.88
CA ILE A 116 5.55 11.54 20.59
C ILE A 116 6.77 10.67 20.23
N ALA A 117 6.57 9.36 20.05
CA ALA A 117 7.66 8.44 19.71
C ALA A 117 8.14 8.53 18.25
N THR A 118 7.38 9.19 17.38
CA THR A 118 7.70 9.31 15.94
C THR A 118 8.15 10.72 15.54
N LEU A 119 8.17 11.69 16.46
CA LEU A 119 8.65 13.03 16.18
C LEU A 119 10.10 13.01 15.68
N GLY A 120 10.37 13.80 14.65
CA GLY A 120 11.67 13.89 13.99
C GLY A 120 12.00 12.76 13.01
N ARG A 121 11.18 11.72 12.93
CA ARG A 121 11.37 10.64 11.95
C ARG A 121 10.68 10.98 10.62
N TYR A 122 11.24 10.51 9.51
CA TYR A 122 10.62 10.68 8.20
C TYR A 122 9.23 10.06 8.17
N LYS A 123 8.25 10.79 7.61
CA LYS A 123 6.85 10.35 7.52
C LYS A 123 6.73 9.03 6.77
N THR A 124 7.40 8.91 5.63
CA THR A 124 7.38 7.69 4.79
C THR A 124 7.87 6.45 5.52
N ASP A 125 8.95 6.55 6.31
CA ASP A 125 9.53 5.41 7.05
C ASP A 125 8.59 4.93 8.17
N VAL A 126 7.99 5.89 8.88
CA VAL A 126 7.04 5.56 9.96
C VAL A 126 5.77 4.94 9.39
N VAL A 127 5.26 5.51 8.29
CA VAL A 127 4.08 4.98 7.60
C VAL A 127 4.39 3.58 7.09
N GLN A 128 5.48 3.36 6.36
CA GLN A 128 5.88 2.03 5.88
C GLN A 128 5.88 0.99 7.00
N ALA A 129 6.62 1.25 8.08
CA ALA A 129 6.72 0.31 9.21
C ALA A 129 5.36 0.00 9.84
N SER A 130 4.48 0.99 9.91
CA SER A 130 3.12 0.81 10.43
C SER A 130 2.25 -0.03 9.50
N LEU A 131 2.34 0.19 8.19
CA LEU A 131 1.57 -0.56 7.19
C LEU A 131 2.00 -2.03 7.11
N GLU A 132 3.29 -2.31 7.21
CA GLU A 132 3.84 -3.68 7.24
C GLU A 132 3.37 -4.45 8.48
N ASN A 133 3.14 -3.77 9.61
CA ASN A 133 2.53 -4.37 10.79
C ASN A 133 1.01 -4.65 10.62
N ILE A 134 0.32 -3.92 9.75
CA ILE A 134 -1.10 -4.16 9.42
C ILE A 134 -1.22 -5.32 8.43
N ASN A 135 -0.39 -5.32 7.40
CA ASN A 135 -0.39 -6.34 6.35
C ASN A 135 1.04 -6.77 5.99
N PRO A 136 1.52 -7.90 6.53
CA PRO A 136 2.89 -8.37 6.30
C PRO A 136 3.14 -8.83 4.85
N ALA A 137 2.10 -9.01 4.04
CA ALA A 137 2.23 -9.31 2.61
C ALA A 137 2.38 -8.05 1.73
N LEU A 138 2.19 -6.86 2.30
CA LEU A 138 2.39 -5.60 1.57
C LEU A 138 3.87 -5.41 1.19
N LYS A 139 4.12 -4.97 -0.03
CA LYS A 139 5.39 -4.40 -0.46
C LYS A 139 5.31 -2.89 -0.39
N ALA A 140 5.79 -2.29 0.69
CA ALA A 140 5.85 -0.85 0.85
C ALA A 140 7.27 -0.32 0.59
N PHE A 141 7.37 0.74 -0.20
CA PHE A 141 8.64 1.39 -0.55
C PHE A 141 8.61 2.83 -0.05
N SER A 142 9.50 3.15 0.89
CA SER A 142 9.67 4.50 1.45
C SER A 142 10.68 5.28 0.66
N TYR A 143 10.30 6.50 0.27
CA TYR A 143 11.17 7.48 -0.37
C TYR A 143 11.08 8.81 0.38
N PRO A 144 11.98 9.05 1.36
CA PRO A 144 12.00 10.26 2.18
C PRO A 144 12.62 11.42 1.41
N LEU A 145 11.93 11.89 0.38
CA LEU A 145 12.34 12.98 -0.50
C LEU A 145 11.15 13.79 -1.00
N PHE A 146 11.39 15.03 -1.37
CA PHE A 146 10.42 15.85 -2.09
C PHE A 146 10.44 15.46 -3.57
N LEU A 147 9.28 15.03 -4.08
CA LEU A 147 9.15 14.67 -5.49
C LEU A 147 9.50 15.85 -6.39
N SER A 148 10.37 15.62 -7.35
CA SER A 148 10.71 16.58 -8.41
C SER A 148 10.66 15.85 -9.75
N LEU A 149 9.83 16.34 -10.66
CA LEU A 149 9.74 15.81 -12.02
C LEU A 149 10.57 16.66 -12.97
N PRO A 150 11.29 16.05 -13.92
CA PRO A 150 11.34 14.61 -14.23
C PRO A 150 12.32 13.78 -13.36
N THR A 151 13.09 14.39 -12.47
CA THR A 151 14.22 13.76 -11.75
C THR A 151 13.84 12.45 -11.05
N HIS A 152 12.65 12.36 -10.46
CA HIS A 152 12.19 11.21 -9.67
C HIS A 152 11.05 10.43 -10.34
N GLU A 153 10.80 10.62 -11.63
CA GLU A 153 9.68 9.97 -12.34
C GLU A 153 9.76 8.44 -12.33
N ASN A 154 10.98 7.88 -12.25
CA ASN A 154 11.18 6.44 -12.16
C ASN A 154 10.46 5.80 -10.96
N LEU A 155 10.20 6.55 -9.89
CA LEU A 155 9.47 6.09 -8.72
C LEU A 155 7.97 5.87 -8.99
N LEU A 156 7.45 6.49 -10.05
CA LEU A 156 6.04 6.46 -10.41
C LEU A 156 5.71 5.43 -11.51
N HIS A 157 6.69 5.02 -12.30
CA HIS A 157 6.45 4.17 -13.48
C HIS A 157 5.81 2.82 -13.17
N ALA A 158 6.19 2.20 -12.05
CA ALA A 158 5.64 0.90 -11.65
C ALA A 158 4.19 0.97 -11.14
N ALA A 159 3.71 2.14 -10.73
CA ALA A 159 2.37 2.30 -10.18
C ALA A 159 1.28 2.22 -11.27
N ASN A 160 0.18 1.57 -10.92
CA ASN A 160 -1.06 1.57 -11.72
C ASN A 160 -1.86 2.86 -11.48
N VAL A 161 -1.83 3.35 -10.23
CA VAL A 161 -2.56 4.54 -9.79
C VAL A 161 -1.62 5.48 -9.06
N ILE A 162 -1.72 6.75 -9.34
CA ILE A 162 -1.05 7.83 -8.61
C ILE A 162 -2.06 8.53 -7.72
N VAL A 163 -1.78 8.61 -6.44
CA VAL A 163 -2.57 9.38 -5.46
C VAL A 163 -1.79 10.64 -5.10
N ASP A 164 -2.41 11.78 -5.41
CA ASP A 164 -1.92 13.09 -5.03
C ASP A 164 -2.56 13.54 -3.71
N ALA A 165 -1.77 13.55 -2.65
CA ALA A 165 -2.12 14.05 -1.32
C ALA A 165 -1.21 15.22 -0.89
N LEU A 166 -0.66 15.94 -1.87
CA LEU A 166 0.20 17.11 -1.67
C LEU A 166 -0.63 18.33 -1.21
N ASP A 167 0.05 19.30 -0.63
CA ASP A 167 -0.47 20.63 -0.31
C ASP A 167 0.04 21.72 -1.28
N ASN A 168 1.06 21.41 -2.10
CA ASN A 168 1.67 22.35 -3.06
C ASN A 168 0.93 22.33 -4.41
N PRO A 169 0.19 23.42 -4.79
CA PRO A 169 -0.61 23.46 -6.02
C PRO A 169 0.20 23.32 -7.31
N SER A 170 1.44 23.83 -7.33
CA SER A 170 2.31 23.75 -8.52
C SER A 170 2.71 22.31 -8.81
N LEU A 171 3.15 21.59 -7.79
CA LEU A 171 3.53 20.19 -7.94
C LEU A 171 2.32 19.29 -8.27
N LYS A 172 1.13 19.60 -7.70
CA LYS A 172 -0.13 18.93 -8.06
C LYS A 172 -0.41 18.99 -9.56
N SER A 173 -0.34 20.18 -10.15
CA SER A 173 -0.56 20.37 -11.60
C SER A 173 0.48 19.63 -12.44
N THR A 174 1.74 19.67 -12.04
CA THR A 174 2.83 18.97 -12.74
C THR A 174 2.65 17.45 -12.67
N LEU A 175 2.25 16.93 -11.50
CA LEU A 175 2.02 15.50 -11.29
C LEU A 175 0.80 15.01 -12.09
N ALA A 176 -0.28 15.78 -12.14
CA ALA A 176 -1.46 15.46 -12.94
C ALA A 176 -1.13 15.42 -14.44
N GLN A 177 -0.35 16.40 -14.93
CA GLN A 177 0.11 16.42 -16.32
C GLN A 177 0.99 15.22 -16.64
N TRP A 178 1.95 14.90 -15.77
CA TRP A 178 2.80 13.73 -15.91
C TRP A 178 1.99 12.41 -15.96
N ALA A 179 1.01 12.25 -15.06
CA ALA A 179 0.15 11.07 -15.02
C ALA A 179 -0.64 10.91 -16.33
N LYS A 180 -1.17 12.02 -16.88
CA LYS A 180 -1.87 12.03 -18.17
C LYS A 180 -0.97 11.62 -19.31
N GLU A 181 0.24 12.18 -19.42
CA GLU A 181 1.22 11.87 -20.47
C GLU A 181 1.66 10.39 -20.44
N HIS A 182 1.75 9.81 -19.24
CA HIS A 182 2.15 8.41 -19.03
C HIS A 182 0.96 7.44 -18.91
N GLN A 183 -0.25 7.91 -19.20
CA GLN A 183 -1.49 7.09 -19.17
C GLN A 183 -1.69 6.37 -17.83
N LYS A 184 -1.34 7.04 -16.72
CA LYS A 184 -1.57 6.53 -15.36
C LYS A 184 -2.92 7.01 -14.83
N SER A 185 -3.63 6.15 -14.13
CA SER A 185 -4.80 6.57 -13.35
C SER A 185 -4.34 7.54 -12.26
N PHE A 186 -5.04 8.66 -12.13
CA PHE A 186 -4.67 9.71 -11.20
C PHE A 186 -5.85 10.06 -10.29
N VAL A 187 -5.62 10.08 -8.99
CA VAL A 187 -6.62 10.46 -8.00
C VAL A 187 -6.08 11.64 -7.20
N HIS A 188 -6.77 12.74 -7.26
CA HIS A 188 -6.45 13.95 -6.51
C HIS A 188 -7.33 14.08 -5.28
N GLY A 189 -6.73 14.36 -4.13
CA GLY A 189 -7.41 14.74 -2.91
C GLY A 189 -6.91 16.05 -2.35
N ALA A 190 -7.83 16.88 -1.85
CA ALA A 190 -7.52 18.10 -1.13
C ALA A 190 -8.50 18.35 0.01
N ILE A 191 -8.01 18.92 1.10
CA ILE A 191 -8.80 19.30 2.27
C ILE A 191 -8.44 20.75 2.63
N ALA A 192 -9.44 21.61 2.76
CA ALA A 192 -9.28 23.00 3.18
C ALA A 192 -10.39 23.36 4.21
N GLY A 193 -10.05 23.33 5.49
CA GLY A 193 -11.03 23.49 6.56
C GLY A 193 -12.09 22.39 6.53
N TYR A 194 -13.34 22.75 6.33
CA TYR A 194 -14.48 21.82 6.18
C TYR A 194 -14.80 21.43 4.75
N TYR A 195 -14.03 21.90 3.77
CA TYR A 195 -14.21 21.59 2.36
C TYR A 195 -13.26 20.48 1.94
N THR A 196 -13.77 19.54 1.17
CA THR A 196 -13.00 18.47 0.57
C THR A 196 -13.24 18.42 -0.93
N GLN A 197 -12.19 18.11 -1.68
CA GLN A 197 -12.25 17.87 -3.11
C GLN A 197 -11.61 16.51 -3.40
N CYS A 198 -12.28 15.72 -4.22
CA CYS A 198 -11.73 14.51 -4.81
C CYS A 198 -12.01 14.55 -6.31
N ALA A 199 -11.01 14.29 -7.13
CA ALA A 199 -11.12 14.24 -8.58
C ALA A 199 -10.23 13.11 -9.14
N THR A 200 -10.63 12.58 -10.31
CA THR A 200 -9.90 11.54 -11.05
C THR A 200 -9.69 11.98 -12.50
#